data_d6d901a4e988f0da8c329c4ad3f3fccf
#
_entry.id   d6d901a4e988f0da8c329c4ad3f3fccf
#
_cell.length_a   1.000
_cell.length_b   1.000
_cell.length_c   1.000
_cell.angle_alpha   90.00
_cell.angle_beta   90.00
_cell.angle_gamma   90.00
#
_symmetry.space_group_name_H-M   'P 1'
#
loop_
_entity.id
_entity.type
_entity.pdbx_description
1 polymer ?
#
loop_
_entity_poly.entity_id
_entity_poly.type
_entity_poly.pdbx_seq_one_letter_code
_entity_poly.pdbx_strand_id
1 'polypeptide(L)'
;MKYFIQLFLGMVCVAQVLAAESKIIAPGATVQKLAGDFSFTEGPACDREGNVFFTDQPNDRILKWGVEGKLSTFMDPCGRANGLAFDREGYLWACADAKNELWRIDRAGKATVVLKDYKGKLFNGPNDVWVRPNRLAATRSSSSDSPPVGDLQEIPGGLFFTDPHYKRPYWKRGPKEMEECVYYLAPDYKTVTRVIEDLKQPNGIIGTPDGQLLYVADIGAGKTYRYRIMANGALTEKKLFCELGSDGMTIDSEGNIYLTGKGVSVFDPAGKKIEQIEVPEKWTANVCFGGKDRQMLFITASTGLYGLRMVVHGVDSQ
;
A
#
# COMPACT_ATOMS: atom_id res chain seq x y z
N MET A 1 53.82 -54.38 29.45
CA MET A 1 53.00 -53.18 29.68
C MET A 1 52.26 -52.85 28.38
N LYS A 2 50.97 -53.19 28.32
CA LYS A 2 50.13 -52.94 27.12
C LYS A 2 49.27 -51.74 27.45
N TYR A 3 49.39 -50.65 26.70
CA TYR A 3 48.55 -49.46 26.81
C TYR A 3 47.31 -49.66 25.92
N PHE A 4 46.11 -49.62 26.53
CA PHE A 4 44.83 -49.52 25.86
C PHE A 4 44.52 -48.04 25.64
N ILE A 5 44.37 -47.61 24.38
CA ILE A 5 43.87 -46.32 24.02
C ILE A 5 42.34 -46.45 23.80
N GLN A 6 41.55 -45.86 24.69
CA GLN A 6 40.11 -45.73 24.54
C GLN A 6 39.82 -44.45 23.71
N LEU A 7 39.28 -44.68 22.48
CA LEU A 7 38.75 -43.61 21.65
C LEU A 7 37.35 -43.25 22.16
N PHE A 8 37.16 -42.03 22.67
CA PHE A 8 35.83 -41.49 22.93
C PHE A 8 35.29 -40.86 21.62
N LEU A 9 34.31 -41.50 21.00
CA LEU A 9 33.55 -40.90 19.90
C LEU A 9 32.49 -39.97 20.50
N GLY A 10 32.73 -38.66 20.49
CA GLY A 10 31.76 -37.64 20.88
C GLY A 10 30.72 -37.52 19.80
N MET A 11 29.47 -37.93 20.07
CA MET A 11 28.32 -37.75 19.21
C MET A 11 27.84 -36.29 19.34
N VAL A 12 28.17 -35.45 18.35
CA VAL A 12 27.64 -34.09 18.26
C VAL A 12 26.20 -34.18 17.76
N CYS A 13 25.25 -34.06 18.67
CA CYS A 13 23.85 -33.85 18.34
C CYS A 13 23.68 -32.43 17.83
N VAL A 14 23.62 -32.24 16.51
CA VAL A 14 23.17 -31.00 15.88
C VAL A 14 21.65 -30.95 16.01
N ALA A 15 21.16 -30.22 17.00
CA ALA A 15 19.73 -29.90 17.08
C ALA A 15 19.39 -29.00 15.89
N GLN A 16 18.74 -29.53 14.88
CA GLN A 16 18.08 -28.73 13.85
C GLN A 16 16.94 -28.00 14.54
N VAL A 17 17.11 -26.69 14.75
CA VAL A 17 16.00 -25.81 15.09
C VAL A 17 15.13 -25.73 13.82
N LEU A 18 14.07 -26.52 13.76
CA LEU A 18 13.01 -26.36 12.77
C LEU A 18 12.42 -24.99 13.01
N ALA A 19 12.71 -24.04 12.13
CA ALA A 19 11.99 -22.76 12.11
C ALA A 19 10.50 -23.10 11.94
N ALA A 20 9.65 -22.49 12.77
CA ALA A 20 8.21 -22.67 12.63
C ALA A 20 7.78 -22.25 11.22
N GLU A 21 7.01 -23.09 10.55
CA GLU A 21 6.50 -22.76 9.21
C GLU A 21 5.65 -21.48 9.29
N SER A 22 5.84 -20.60 8.32
CA SER A 22 5.03 -19.38 8.20
C SER A 22 3.55 -19.75 8.01
N LYS A 23 2.66 -19.02 8.67
CA LYS A 23 1.21 -19.20 8.52
C LYS A 23 0.64 -18.47 7.31
N ILE A 24 1.39 -17.51 6.76
CA ILE A 24 0.92 -16.62 5.69
C ILE A 24 1.67 -16.83 4.37
N ILE A 25 2.88 -17.38 4.40
CA ILE A 25 3.67 -17.71 3.20
C ILE A 25 3.37 -19.16 2.80
N ALA A 26 3.19 -19.42 1.51
CA ALA A 26 2.95 -20.77 1.02
C ALA A 26 4.16 -21.70 1.30
N PRO A 27 3.94 -22.95 1.69
CA PRO A 27 5.03 -23.88 2.00
C PRO A 27 6.07 -23.97 0.87
N GLY A 28 7.33 -23.75 1.21
CA GLY A 28 8.45 -23.78 0.26
C GLY A 28 8.54 -22.58 -0.69
N ALA A 29 7.64 -21.61 -0.60
CA ALA A 29 7.71 -20.40 -1.42
C ALA A 29 8.87 -19.49 -1.01
N THR A 30 9.51 -18.91 -2.01
CA THR A 30 10.59 -17.93 -1.84
C THR A 30 10.35 -16.73 -2.71
N VAL A 31 10.91 -15.57 -2.30
CA VAL A 31 10.82 -14.33 -3.08
C VAL A 31 11.51 -14.53 -4.43
N GLN A 32 10.79 -14.32 -5.53
CA GLN A 32 11.26 -14.48 -6.89
C GLN A 32 11.34 -13.12 -7.59
N LYS A 33 12.44 -12.84 -8.29
CA LYS A 33 12.54 -11.67 -9.16
C LYS A 33 11.73 -11.94 -10.43
N LEU A 34 10.70 -11.12 -10.67
CA LEU A 34 9.80 -11.22 -11.83
C LEU A 34 10.29 -10.38 -13.00
N ALA A 35 10.78 -9.16 -12.71
CA ALA A 35 11.32 -8.24 -13.70
C ALA A 35 12.36 -7.31 -13.04
N GLY A 36 13.18 -6.66 -13.87
CA GLY A 36 14.25 -5.76 -13.42
C GLY A 36 14.62 -4.73 -14.47
N ASP A 37 15.80 -4.10 -14.27
CA ASP A 37 16.35 -3.05 -15.12
C ASP A 37 15.49 -1.76 -15.11
N PHE A 38 14.88 -1.50 -13.96
CA PHE A 38 14.16 -0.25 -13.68
C PHE A 38 15.08 0.73 -12.95
N SER A 39 14.68 2.01 -12.88
CA SER A 39 15.42 3.01 -12.10
C SER A 39 15.00 3.02 -10.63
N PHE A 40 13.70 3.05 -10.36
CA PHE A 40 13.13 2.91 -9.02
C PHE A 40 11.64 2.57 -9.13
N THR A 41 11.28 1.37 -8.66
CA THR A 41 9.91 0.86 -8.75
C THR A 41 9.09 1.21 -7.52
N GLU A 42 7.83 1.63 -7.74
CA GLU A 42 6.92 2.09 -6.73
C GLU A 42 5.47 1.68 -7.01
N GLY A 43 4.58 2.02 -6.08
CA GLY A 43 3.15 2.10 -6.13
C GLY A 43 2.42 0.99 -6.86
N PRO A 44 2.60 -0.30 -6.49
CA PRO A 44 1.91 -1.38 -7.19
C PRO A 44 0.41 -1.39 -6.85
N ALA A 45 -0.42 -1.54 -7.87
CA ALA A 45 -1.87 -1.67 -7.76
C ALA A 45 -2.39 -2.80 -8.64
N CYS A 46 -3.35 -3.56 -8.15
CA CYS A 46 -3.92 -4.69 -8.86
C CYS A 46 -5.29 -4.37 -9.44
N ASP A 47 -5.51 -4.65 -10.73
CA ASP A 47 -6.82 -4.54 -11.37
C ASP A 47 -7.74 -5.74 -11.04
N ARG A 48 -9.00 -5.70 -11.48
CA ARG A 48 -9.97 -6.78 -11.23
C ARG A 48 -9.58 -8.12 -11.85
N GLU A 49 -8.86 -8.09 -12.95
CA GLU A 49 -8.40 -9.26 -13.67
C GLU A 49 -7.17 -9.92 -13.00
N GLY A 50 -6.55 -9.26 -12.03
CA GLY A 50 -5.38 -9.74 -11.32
C GLY A 50 -4.05 -9.24 -11.87
N ASN A 51 -4.06 -8.38 -12.90
CA ASN A 51 -2.85 -7.76 -13.40
C ASN A 51 -2.34 -6.70 -12.41
N VAL A 52 -1.03 -6.56 -12.29
CA VAL A 52 -0.41 -5.58 -11.41
C VAL A 52 0.22 -4.45 -12.23
N PHE A 53 -0.20 -3.24 -11.91
CA PHE A 53 0.38 -2.01 -12.45
C PHE A 53 1.34 -1.44 -11.41
N PHE A 54 2.48 -0.94 -11.84
CA PHE A 54 3.47 -0.33 -10.94
C PHE A 54 4.23 0.78 -11.68
N THR A 55 4.82 1.67 -10.93
CA THR A 55 5.56 2.80 -11.50
C THR A 55 7.06 2.52 -11.53
N ASP A 56 7.72 3.00 -12.57
CA ASP A 56 9.17 3.23 -12.62
C ASP A 56 9.35 4.76 -12.65
N GLN A 57 9.24 5.36 -11.46
CA GLN A 57 9.07 6.80 -11.26
C GLN A 57 10.15 7.67 -11.94
N PRO A 58 11.46 7.38 -11.82
CA PRO A 58 12.47 8.21 -12.48
C PRO A 58 12.42 8.11 -14.00
N ASN A 59 11.94 7.01 -14.56
CA ASN A 59 11.77 6.81 -16.01
C ASN A 59 10.39 7.27 -16.51
N ASP A 60 9.55 7.87 -15.64
CA ASP A 60 8.27 8.49 -16.00
C ASP A 60 7.27 7.54 -16.67
N ARG A 61 7.19 6.30 -16.21
CA ARG A 61 6.32 5.28 -16.83
C ARG A 61 5.56 4.44 -15.81
N ILE A 62 4.35 4.02 -16.19
CA ILE A 62 3.58 2.97 -15.53
C ILE A 62 3.70 1.70 -16.36
N LEU A 63 4.08 0.62 -15.70
CA LEU A 63 4.22 -0.70 -16.27
C LEU A 63 3.08 -1.61 -15.81
N LYS A 64 2.79 -2.65 -16.59
CA LYS A 64 1.79 -3.67 -16.28
C LYS A 64 2.44 -5.05 -16.32
N TRP A 65 2.30 -5.79 -15.23
CA TRP A 65 2.58 -7.22 -15.17
C TRP A 65 1.27 -7.99 -15.31
N GLY A 66 1.09 -8.63 -16.47
CA GLY A 66 -0.13 -9.39 -16.76
C GLY A 66 -0.20 -10.70 -15.99
N VAL A 67 -1.41 -11.21 -15.78
CA VAL A 67 -1.63 -12.53 -15.14
C VAL A 67 -1.02 -13.70 -15.90
N GLU A 68 -0.65 -13.50 -17.16
CA GLU A 68 0.10 -14.43 -18.01
C GLU A 68 1.62 -14.35 -17.81
N GLY A 69 2.10 -13.50 -16.88
CA GLY A 69 3.52 -13.33 -16.59
C GLY A 69 4.28 -12.47 -17.61
N LYS A 70 3.59 -11.54 -18.29
CA LYS A 70 4.22 -10.63 -19.27
C LYS A 70 4.27 -9.20 -18.77
N LEU A 71 5.43 -8.58 -18.93
CA LEU A 71 5.64 -7.16 -18.69
C LEU A 71 5.29 -6.36 -19.94
N SER A 72 4.59 -5.24 -19.76
CA SER A 72 4.31 -4.27 -20.82
C SER A 72 4.27 -2.85 -20.24
N THR A 73 4.43 -1.84 -21.10
CA THR A 73 4.22 -0.45 -20.73
C THR A 73 2.74 -0.11 -20.88
N PHE A 74 2.14 0.42 -19.79
CA PHE A 74 0.76 0.90 -19.80
C PHE A 74 0.68 2.38 -20.18
N MET A 75 1.58 3.20 -19.61
CA MET A 75 1.58 4.64 -19.83
C MET A 75 3.00 5.21 -19.78
N ASP A 76 3.34 6.06 -20.76
CA ASP A 76 4.61 6.76 -20.90
C ASP A 76 4.39 8.03 -21.75
N PRO A 77 4.57 9.28 -21.23
CA PRO A 77 4.89 9.61 -19.83
C PRO A 77 3.69 9.49 -18.89
N CYS A 78 3.94 9.25 -17.60
CA CYS A 78 2.91 9.12 -16.55
C CYS A 78 2.92 10.23 -15.50
N GLY A 79 3.62 11.34 -15.74
CA GLY A 79 3.77 12.43 -14.77
C GLY A 79 4.63 12.05 -13.56
N ARG A 80 5.58 11.14 -13.73
CA ARG A 80 6.43 10.57 -12.66
C ARG A 80 5.61 10.07 -11.48
N ALA A 81 4.54 9.35 -11.80
CA ALA A 81 3.66 8.81 -10.78
C ALA A 81 4.41 7.95 -9.76
N ASN A 82 3.98 8.04 -8.49
CA ASN A 82 4.47 7.23 -7.37
C ASN A 82 3.40 6.18 -7.03
N GLY A 83 2.58 6.38 -5.99
CA GLY A 83 1.53 5.47 -5.59
C GLY A 83 0.37 5.38 -6.58
N LEU A 84 -0.18 4.18 -6.72
CA LEU A 84 -1.31 3.85 -7.58
C LEU A 84 -2.42 3.15 -6.78
N ALA A 85 -3.67 3.34 -7.18
CA ALA A 85 -4.80 2.54 -6.69
C ALA A 85 -5.91 2.47 -7.73
N PHE A 86 -6.57 1.33 -7.89
CA PHE A 86 -7.76 1.21 -8.72
C PHE A 86 -9.02 1.59 -7.94
N ASP A 87 -9.97 2.23 -8.63
CA ASP A 87 -11.33 2.41 -8.12
C ASP A 87 -12.29 1.33 -8.66
N ARG A 88 -13.51 1.32 -8.12
CA ARG A 88 -14.55 0.33 -8.51
C ARG A 88 -14.97 0.42 -9.96
N GLU A 89 -14.83 1.57 -10.60
CA GLU A 89 -15.13 1.76 -12.02
C GLU A 89 -13.98 1.29 -12.93
N GLY A 90 -12.84 0.92 -12.33
CA GLY A 90 -11.65 0.45 -13.03
C GLY A 90 -10.76 1.57 -13.55
N TYR A 91 -10.91 2.78 -13.02
CA TYR A 91 -9.94 3.84 -13.22
C TYR A 91 -8.74 3.67 -12.28
N LEU A 92 -7.58 4.02 -12.77
CA LEU A 92 -6.34 4.03 -12.00
C LEU A 92 -6.08 5.45 -11.46
N TRP A 93 -6.05 5.58 -10.14
CA TRP A 93 -5.59 6.79 -9.48
C TRP A 93 -4.08 6.77 -9.38
N ALA A 94 -3.45 7.93 -9.62
CA ALA A 94 -2.00 8.06 -9.62
C ALA A 94 -1.56 9.37 -8.95
N CYS A 95 -0.61 9.23 -8.03
CA CYS A 95 0.08 10.35 -7.40
C CYS A 95 1.16 10.88 -8.36
N ALA A 96 0.81 11.81 -9.26
CA ALA A 96 1.64 12.31 -10.34
C ALA A 96 2.61 13.39 -9.84
N ASP A 97 3.79 12.96 -9.39
CA ASP A 97 4.76 13.75 -8.65
C ASP A 97 5.48 14.86 -9.47
N ALA A 98 5.51 14.74 -10.80
CA ALA A 98 6.19 15.72 -11.65
C ALA A 98 5.64 17.15 -11.49
N LYS A 99 4.32 17.27 -11.27
CA LYS A 99 3.62 18.53 -11.05
C LYS A 99 2.88 18.59 -9.71
N ASN A 100 3.08 17.58 -8.86
CA ASN A 100 2.40 17.45 -7.57
C ASN A 100 0.87 17.37 -7.71
N GLU A 101 0.42 16.53 -8.64
CA GLU A 101 -0.98 16.37 -9.00
C GLU A 101 -1.53 15.01 -8.58
N LEU A 102 -2.85 14.90 -8.42
CA LEU A 102 -3.56 13.64 -8.32
C LEU A 102 -4.32 13.41 -9.62
N TRP A 103 -4.03 12.31 -10.29
CA TRP A 103 -4.62 11.94 -11.57
C TRP A 103 -5.59 10.79 -11.45
N ARG A 104 -6.61 10.77 -12.33
CA ARG A 104 -7.49 9.62 -12.57
C ARG A 104 -7.32 9.20 -14.03
N ILE A 105 -6.90 7.96 -14.27
CA ILE A 105 -6.49 7.43 -15.57
C ILE A 105 -7.49 6.35 -16.00
N ASP A 106 -8.01 6.44 -17.21
CA ASP A 106 -8.94 5.44 -17.75
C ASP A 106 -8.20 4.18 -18.25
N ARG A 107 -8.96 3.17 -18.66
CA ARG A 107 -8.41 1.89 -19.16
C ARG A 107 -7.59 2.04 -20.45
N ALA A 108 -7.76 3.13 -21.18
CA ALA A 108 -7.00 3.45 -22.39
C ALA A 108 -5.71 4.25 -22.10
N GLY A 109 -5.44 4.55 -20.83
CA GLY A 109 -4.27 5.34 -20.42
C GLY A 109 -4.46 6.85 -20.53
N LYS A 110 -5.71 7.35 -20.68
CA LYS A 110 -5.97 8.78 -20.72
C LYS A 110 -6.12 9.32 -19.30
N ALA A 111 -5.20 10.21 -18.92
CA ALA A 111 -5.20 10.86 -17.62
C ALA A 111 -6.12 12.10 -17.59
N THR A 112 -6.78 12.28 -16.46
CA THR A 112 -7.50 13.51 -16.08
C THR A 112 -6.88 14.00 -14.77
N VAL A 113 -6.44 15.25 -14.73
CA VAL A 113 -5.98 15.91 -13.49
C VAL A 113 -7.19 16.20 -12.63
N VAL A 114 -7.29 15.58 -11.46
CA VAL A 114 -8.39 15.77 -10.50
C VAL A 114 -8.03 16.86 -9.49
N LEU A 115 -6.83 16.79 -8.92
CA LEU A 115 -6.32 17.80 -8.00
C LEU A 115 -4.92 18.25 -8.44
N LYS A 116 -4.65 19.54 -8.32
CA LYS A 116 -3.33 20.15 -8.58
C LYS A 116 -2.84 21.07 -7.46
N ASP A 117 -3.73 21.42 -6.53
CA ASP A 117 -3.43 22.28 -5.41
C ASP A 117 -4.45 22.12 -4.29
N TYR A 118 -4.11 22.62 -3.11
CA TYR A 118 -5.02 22.79 -1.98
C TYR A 118 -5.11 24.27 -1.61
N LYS A 119 -6.28 24.87 -1.87
CA LYS A 119 -6.53 26.31 -1.61
C LYS A 119 -5.51 27.24 -2.27
N GLY A 120 -5.12 26.93 -3.53
CA GLY A 120 -4.18 27.71 -4.32
C GLY A 120 -2.70 27.45 -4.02
N LYS A 121 -2.36 26.50 -3.12
CA LYS A 121 -0.99 26.09 -2.82
C LYS A 121 -0.71 24.73 -3.39
N LEU A 122 0.44 24.52 -4.04
CA LEU A 122 0.86 23.23 -4.57
C LEU A 122 0.96 22.20 -3.46
N PHE A 123 0.55 20.97 -3.74
CA PHE A 123 0.86 19.83 -2.88
C PHE A 123 2.38 19.67 -2.72
N ASN A 124 2.81 19.06 -1.62
CA ASN A 124 4.23 18.74 -1.39
C ASN A 124 4.76 17.72 -2.40
N GLY A 125 3.96 16.73 -2.72
CA GLY A 125 4.16 15.65 -3.67
C GLY A 125 3.31 14.47 -3.26
N PRO A 126 2.04 14.36 -3.75
CA PRO A 126 1.21 13.21 -3.46
C PRO A 126 2.01 11.92 -3.67
N ASN A 127 1.99 11.03 -2.65
CA ASN A 127 2.88 9.87 -2.62
C ASN A 127 2.11 8.56 -2.74
N ASP A 128 1.33 8.18 -1.74
CA ASP A 128 0.48 7.00 -1.78
C ASP A 128 -1.01 7.37 -1.71
N VAL A 129 -1.86 6.51 -2.26
CA VAL A 129 -3.31 6.71 -2.35
C VAL A 129 -4.06 5.41 -2.04
N TRP A 130 -5.12 5.54 -1.26
CA TRP A 130 -6.05 4.44 -0.99
C TRP A 130 -7.48 4.87 -1.31
N VAL A 131 -8.15 4.11 -2.19
CA VAL A 131 -9.55 4.32 -2.53
C VAL A 131 -10.42 3.62 -1.50
N ARG A 132 -11.22 4.41 -0.77
CA ARG A 132 -12.13 3.87 0.23
C ARG A 132 -13.29 3.15 -0.45
N PRO A 133 -13.63 1.91 -0.07
CA PRO A 133 -14.78 1.22 -0.63
C PRO A 133 -16.09 1.92 -0.24
N ASN A 134 -17.10 1.82 -1.11
CA ASN A 134 -18.44 2.24 -0.77
C ASN A 134 -18.99 1.37 0.37
N ARG A 135 -19.83 1.93 1.22
CA ARG A 135 -20.47 1.22 2.33
C ARG A 135 -21.98 1.14 2.12
N LEU A 136 -22.56 0.03 2.54
CA LEU A 136 -24.00 -0.06 2.74
C LEU A 136 -24.32 0.41 4.16
N ALA A 137 -25.20 1.37 4.30
CA ALA A 137 -25.71 1.81 5.60
C ALA A 137 -27.24 1.82 5.58
N ALA A 138 -27.83 1.36 6.69
CA ALA A 138 -29.27 1.46 6.87
C ALA A 138 -29.67 2.94 7.02
N THR A 139 -30.63 3.39 6.21
CA THR A 139 -31.24 4.70 6.39
C THR A 139 -32.12 4.66 7.65
N ARG A 140 -31.78 5.48 8.66
CA ARG A 140 -32.71 5.66 9.80
C ARG A 140 -33.94 6.41 9.31
N SER A 141 -35.11 5.75 9.32
CA SER A 141 -36.38 6.47 9.27
C SER A 141 -36.53 7.28 10.56
N SER A 142 -36.79 8.57 10.42
CA SER A 142 -36.87 9.52 11.56
C SER A 142 -38.16 9.36 12.42
N SER A 143 -38.91 8.28 12.29
CA SER A 143 -40.26 8.22 12.89
C SER A 143 -40.76 6.83 13.31
N SER A 144 -39.92 5.93 13.88
CA SER A 144 -40.50 4.76 14.58
C SER A 144 -39.52 4.13 15.58
N ASP A 145 -40.06 3.75 16.75
CA ASP A 145 -39.37 2.97 17.79
C ASP A 145 -39.12 1.49 17.40
N SER A 146 -39.32 1.13 16.12
CA SER A 146 -39.08 -0.22 15.61
C SER A 146 -37.66 -0.32 15.07
N PRO A 147 -36.99 -1.49 15.15
CA PRO A 147 -35.69 -1.68 14.54
C PRO A 147 -35.80 -1.41 13.04
N PRO A 148 -34.86 -0.68 12.44
CA PRO A 148 -34.96 -0.22 11.05
C PRO A 148 -34.92 -1.41 10.10
N VAL A 149 -36.07 -1.74 9.51
CA VAL A 149 -36.14 -2.45 8.22
C VAL A 149 -36.05 -1.34 7.16
N GLY A 150 -34.87 -0.74 7.04
CA GLY A 150 -34.63 0.34 6.10
C GLY A 150 -33.90 -0.17 4.88
N ASP A 151 -34.20 0.41 3.73
CA ASP A 151 -33.42 0.21 2.50
C ASP A 151 -31.94 0.52 2.78
N LEU A 152 -31.04 -0.38 2.38
CA LEU A 152 -29.61 -0.15 2.46
C LEU A 152 -29.23 0.90 1.42
N GLN A 153 -28.72 2.03 1.87
CA GLN A 153 -28.19 3.06 1.00
C GLN A 153 -26.67 2.87 0.82
N GLU A 154 -26.21 2.88 -0.41
CA GLU A 154 -24.78 2.90 -0.70
C GLU A 154 -24.21 4.30 -0.41
N ILE A 155 -23.22 4.36 0.49
CA ILE A 155 -22.47 5.57 0.81
C ILE A 155 -21.17 5.51 0.05
N PRO A 156 -20.91 6.42 -0.91
CA PRO A 156 -19.65 6.47 -1.62
C PRO A 156 -18.45 6.70 -0.70
N GLY A 157 -17.30 6.07 -1.01
CA GLY A 157 -16.15 6.06 -0.13
C GLY A 157 -15.23 7.26 -0.24
N GLY A 158 -15.00 7.80 -1.43
CA GLY A 158 -13.91 8.76 -1.68
C GLY A 158 -12.53 8.10 -1.63
N LEU A 159 -11.49 8.88 -1.42
CA LEU A 159 -10.13 8.36 -1.29
C LEU A 159 -9.28 9.19 -0.31
N PHE A 160 -8.22 8.57 0.20
CA PHE A 160 -7.21 9.22 1.03
C PHE A 160 -5.86 9.19 0.30
N PHE A 161 -5.06 10.24 0.45
CA PHE A 161 -3.70 10.25 -0.08
C PHE A 161 -2.75 10.98 0.87
N THR A 162 -1.50 10.56 0.86
CA THR A 162 -0.42 11.15 1.63
C THR A 162 0.32 12.19 0.79
N ASP A 163 0.80 13.26 1.43
CA ASP A 163 1.47 14.38 0.78
C ASP A 163 2.77 14.76 1.51
N PRO A 164 3.76 13.84 1.58
CA PRO A 164 5.07 14.12 2.15
C PRO A 164 5.90 14.99 1.22
N HIS A 165 6.94 15.63 1.75
CA HIS A 165 7.88 16.40 0.94
C HIS A 165 9.19 15.64 0.70
N TYR A 166 9.30 15.01 -0.46
CA TYR A 166 10.56 14.46 -0.95
C TYR A 166 11.16 15.41 -1.98
N LYS A 167 12.26 16.10 -1.67
CA LYS A 167 12.93 16.97 -2.63
C LYS A 167 13.34 16.18 -3.88
N ARG A 168 12.79 16.54 -5.04
CA ARG A 168 13.04 15.87 -6.31
C ARG A 168 13.92 16.72 -7.23
N PRO A 169 14.91 16.15 -7.92
CA PRO A 169 15.82 16.92 -8.79
C PRO A 169 15.13 17.47 -10.05
N TYR A 170 14.01 16.87 -10.45
CA TYR A 170 13.23 17.32 -11.62
C TYR A 170 12.21 18.41 -11.31
N TRP A 171 11.98 18.75 -10.03
CA TRP A 171 11.07 19.84 -9.68
C TRP A 171 11.67 21.20 -9.95
N LYS A 172 10.93 22.03 -10.69
CA LYS A 172 11.22 23.45 -10.94
C LYS A 172 10.28 24.36 -10.14
N ARG A 173 10.09 24.05 -8.85
CA ARG A 173 9.20 24.77 -7.93
C ARG A 173 9.99 25.45 -6.81
N GLY A 174 9.37 26.43 -6.16
CA GLY A 174 9.87 27.01 -4.92
C GLY A 174 9.90 26.04 -3.74
N PRO A 175 10.25 26.52 -2.54
CA PRO A 175 10.21 25.70 -1.33
C PRO A 175 8.77 25.21 -1.07
N LYS A 176 8.62 24.17 -0.21
CA LYS A 176 7.29 23.69 0.20
C LYS A 176 6.48 24.82 0.83
N GLU A 177 5.20 24.89 0.49
CA GLU A 177 4.29 25.93 0.93
C GLU A 177 3.36 25.47 2.05
N MET A 178 3.33 24.16 2.32
CA MET A 178 2.42 23.54 3.28
C MET A 178 3.15 22.49 4.11
N GLU A 179 2.60 22.20 5.30
CA GLU A 179 3.04 21.06 6.10
C GLU A 179 2.66 19.73 5.43
N GLU A 180 3.38 18.69 5.80
CA GLU A 180 3.16 17.35 5.29
C GLU A 180 1.90 16.78 5.92
N CYS A 181 0.95 16.34 5.11
CA CYS A 181 -0.41 16.02 5.54
C CYS A 181 -0.93 14.75 4.89
N VAL A 182 -2.06 14.26 5.42
CA VAL A 182 -2.94 13.32 4.72
C VAL A 182 -4.22 14.04 4.36
N TYR A 183 -4.67 13.84 3.14
CA TYR A 183 -5.88 14.43 2.60
C TYR A 183 -6.96 13.38 2.36
N TYR A 184 -8.20 13.79 2.50
CA TYR A 184 -9.38 13.08 2.04
C TYR A 184 -10.00 13.82 0.86
N LEU A 185 -10.18 13.14 -0.25
CA LEU A 185 -10.95 13.60 -1.41
C LEU A 185 -12.32 12.92 -1.37
N ALA A 186 -13.37 13.73 -1.25
CA ALA A 186 -14.74 13.25 -1.22
C ALA A 186 -15.16 12.62 -2.56
N PRO A 187 -16.23 11.81 -2.59
CA PRO A 187 -16.71 11.11 -3.80
C PRO A 187 -17.15 12.03 -4.95
N ASP A 188 -17.34 13.32 -4.69
CA ASP A 188 -17.61 14.33 -5.72
C ASP A 188 -16.39 14.70 -6.56
N TYR A 189 -15.20 14.20 -6.16
CA TYR A 189 -13.87 14.48 -6.74
C TYR A 189 -13.54 15.99 -6.82
N LYS A 190 -14.12 16.79 -5.92
CA LYS A 190 -13.92 18.25 -5.83
C LYS A 190 -13.61 18.71 -4.41
N THR A 191 -14.29 18.13 -3.44
CA THR A 191 -14.14 18.50 -2.03
C THR A 191 -12.94 17.78 -1.43
N VAL A 192 -11.87 18.51 -1.16
CA VAL A 192 -10.64 17.99 -0.52
C VAL A 192 -10.49 18.60 0.87
N THR A 193 -10.11 17.76 1.84
CA THR A 193 -9.94 18.14 3.25
C THR A 193 -8.65 17.57 3.80
N ARG A 194 -7.89 18.34 4.58
CA ARG A 194 -6.81 17.80 5.42
C ARG A 194 -7.43 17.02 6.57
N VAL A 195 -6.97 15.79 6.77
CA VAL A 195 -7.52 14.91 7.81
C VAL A 195 -6.49 14.48 8.84
N ILE A 196 -5.18 14.58 8.52
CA ILE A 196 -4.07 14.39 9.46
C ILE A 196 -3.02 15.45 9.18
N GLU A 197 -2.64 16.22 10.21
CA GLU A 197 -1.68 17.33 10.12
C GLU A 197 -0.56 17.23 11.17
N ASP A 198 -0.52 16.14 11.94
CA ASP A 198 0.36 15.95 13.10
C ASP A 198 1.36 14.79 12.93
N LEU A 199 1.60 14.36 11.69
CA LEU A 199 2.64 13.41 11.34
C LEU A 199 3.88 14.14 10.80
N LYS A 200 5.04 13.52 11.00
CA LYS A 200 6.31 14.10 10.59
C LYS A 200 6.56 13.94 9.07
N GLN A 201 6.25 12.77 8.53
CA GLN A 201 6.39 12.45 7.10
C GLN A 201 5.46 11.28 6.75
N PRO A 202 4.15 11.54 6.53
CA PRO A 202 3.20 10.50 6.15
C PRO A 202 3.57 9.92 4.78
N ASN A 203 3.58 8.58 4.66
CA ASN A 203 3.90 7.91 3.40
C ASN A 203 2.89 6.77 3.14
N GLY A 204 3.20 5.51 3.42
CA GLY A 204 2.30 4.40 3.16
C GLY A 204 0.92 4.58 3.79
N ILE A 205 -0.12 4.23 3.04
CA ILE A 205 -1.52 4.36 3.46
C ILE A 205 -2.35 3.19 2.95
N ILE A 206 -3.14 2.58 3.84
CA ILE A 206 -4.08 1.52 3.48
C ILE A 206 -5.27 1.53 4.44
N GLY A 207 -6.45 1.16 3.97
CA GLY A 207 -7.60 0.98 4.84
C GLY A 207 -8.15 -0.43 4.82
N THR A 208 -9.02 -0.72 5.77
CA THR A 208 -9.73 -2.00 5.83
C THR A 208 -10.77 -2.14 4.72
N PRO A 209 -11.08 -3.37 4.26
CA PRO A 209 -12.04 -3.63 3.17
C PRO A 209 -13.45 -3.13 3.47
N ASP A 210 -13.81 -3.02 4.74
CA ASP A 210 -15.10 -2.45 5.18
C ASP A 210 -15.10 -0.91 5.22
N GLY A 211 -13.96 -0.27 4.90
CA GLY A 211 -13.81 1.18 4.87
C GLY A 211 -13.95 1.86 6.24
N GLN A 212 -13.76 1.12 7.36
CA GLN A 212 -13.92 1.66 8.71
C GLN A 212 -12.62 2.12 9.37
N LEU A 213 -11.50 1.51 9.02
CA LEU A 213 -10.18 1.84 9.58
C LEU A 213 -9.23 2.30 8.49
N LEU A 214 -8.35 3.23 8.83
CA LEU A 214 -7.25 3.70 8.01
C LEU A 214 -5.94 3.51 8.78
N TYR A 215 -4.93 2.96 8.12
CA TYR A 215 -3.56 2.89 8.61
C TYR A 215 -2.71 3.86 7.83
N VAL A 216 -1.90 4.65 8.52
CA VAL A 216 -0.98 5.61 7.92
C VAL A 216 0.38 5.48 8.58
N ALA A 217 1.40 5.26 7.77
CA ALA A 217 2.77 5.24 8.21
C ALA A 217 3.36 6.65 8.26
N ASP A 218 3.91 7.01 9.40
CA ASP A 218 4.81 8.16 9.58
C ASP A 218 6.25 7.65 9.46
N ILE A 219 6.77 7.61 8.23
CA ILE A 219 8.12 7.09 7.98
C ILE A 219 9.18 7.96 8.66
N GLY A 220 8.95 9.26 8.76
CA GLY A 220 9.85 10.20 9.41
C GLY A 220 9.91 10.07 10.93
N ALA A 221 8.89 9.49 11.57
CA ALA A 221 8.85 9.20 12.99
C ALA A 221 9.11 7.72 13.31
N GLY A 222 9.19 6.85 12.30
CA GLY A 222 9.34 5.40 12.49
C GLY A 222 8.12 4.75 13.16
N LYS A 223 6.92 5.20 12.83
CA LYS A 223 5.66 4.75 13.46
C LYS A 223 4.56 4.58 12.44
N THR A 224 3.62 3.67 12.72
CA THR A 224 2.37 3.54 11.97
C THR A 224 1.19 3.73 12.92
N TYR A 225 0.23 4.53 12.50
CA TYR A 225 -0.98 4.83 13.26
C TYR A 225 -2.21 4.25 12.60
N ARG A 226 -3.21 3.91 13.41
CA ARG A 226 -4.53 3.49 12.98
C ARG A 226 -5.57 4.53 13.40
N TYR A 227 -6.52 4.80 12.51
CA TYR A 227 -7.62 5.76 12.70
C TYR A 227 -8.95 5.08 12.40
N ARG A 228 -10.03 5.55 13.05
CA ARG A 228 -11.40 5.24 12.64
C ARG A 228 -11.86 6.26 11.60
N ILE A 229 -12.47 5.80 10.51
CA ILE A 229 -13.01 6.65 9.44
C ILE A 229 -14.50 6.88 9.69
N MET A 230 -14.90 8.14 9.79
CA MET A 230 -16.28 8.56 9.89
C MET A 230 -16.97 8.57 8.52
N ALA A 231 -18.31 8.68 8.49
CA ALA A 231 -19.09 8.66 7.23
C ALA A 231 -18.66 9.75 6.24
N ASN A 232 -18.33 10.93 6.74
CA ASN A 232 -17.88 12.09 5.96
C ASN A 232 -16.39 12.10 5.62
N GLY A 233 -15.63 11.03 5.89
CA GLY A 233 -14.20 10.92 5.67
C GLY A 233 -13.33 11.51 6.78
N ALA A 234 -13.90 12.15 7.80
CA ALA A 234 -13.14 12.59 8.97
C ALA A 234 -12.55 11.41 9.75
N LEU A 235 -11.40 11.63 10.36
CA LEU A 235 -10.68 10.60 11.12
C LEU A 235 -10.78 10.87 12.63
N THR A 236 -10.96 9.79 13.39
CA THR A 236 -11.03 9.80 14.85
C THR A 236 -10.25 8.64 15.44
N GLU A 237 -10.18 8.57 16.76
CA GLU A 237 -9.55 7.45 17.49
C GLU A 237 -8.13 7.10 17.02
N LYS A 238 -7.27 8.12 16.83
CA LYS A 238 -5.84 7.90 16.53
C LYS A 238 -5.22 6.98 17.58
N LYS A 239 -4.65 5.85 17.15
CA LYS A 239 -3.93 4.90 17.99
C LYS A 239 -2.61 4.50 17.33
N LEU A 240 -1.55 4.39 18.12
CA LEU A 240 -0.32 3.76 17.65
C LEU A 240 -0.64 2.30 17.30
N PHE A 241 -0.32 1.90 16.08
CA PHE A 241 -0.46 0.52 15.62
C PHE A 241 0.83 -0.26 15.86
N CYS A 242 1.98 0.27 15.40
CA CYS A 242 3.30 -0.30 15.67
C CYS A 242 4.40 0.76 15.62
N GLU A 243 5.55 0.46 16.23
CA GLU A 243 6.75 1.30 16.18
C GLU A 243 7.63 0.94 14.98
N LEU A 244 7.05 1.07 13.79
CA LEU A 244 7.71 0.95 12.49
C LEU A 244 7.03 1.89 11.52
N GLY A 245 7.81 2.70 10.79
CA GLY A 245 7.34 3.46 9.62
C GLY A 245 7.33 2.56 8.38
N SER A 246 6.72 3.04 7.32
CA SER A 246 6.66 2.31 6.05
C SER A 246 6.72 3.25 4.87
N ASP A 247 7.34 2.82 3.79
CA ASP A 247 7.22 3.48 2.49
C ASP A 247 5.84 3.19 1.92
N GLY A 248 5.55 1.99 1.44
CA GLY A 248 4.22 1.56 1.06
C GLY A 248 3.63 0.51 2.00
N MET A 249 2.38 0.13 1.80
CA MET A 249 1.73 -0.90 2.60
C MET A 249 0.54 -1.56 1.90
N THR A 250 0.21 -2.79 2.34
CA THR A 250 -1.00 -3.50 1.92
C THR A 250 -1.62 -4.27 3.10
N ILE A 251 -2.79 -4.84 2.87
CA ILE A 251 -3.55 -5.64 3.84
C ILE A 251 -4.02 -6.96 3.21
N ASP A 252 -4.04 -8.03 3.97
CA ASP A 252 -4.59 -9.32 3.53
C ASP A 252 -6.01 -9.57 4.08
N SER A 253 -6.59 -10.69 3.69
CA SER A 253 -7.95 -11.13 4.07
C SER A 253 -8.11 -11.44 5.55
N GLU A 254 -7.04 -11.67 6.29
CA GLU A 254 -7.03 -11.85 7.74
C GLU A 254 -6.84 -10.53 8.50
N GLY A 255 -6.64 -9.43 7.75
CA GLY A 255 -6.41 -8.09 8.30
C GLY A 255 -4.96 -7.85 8.72
N ASN A 256 -4.02 -8.70 8.31
CA ASN A 256 -2.61 -8.46 8.55
C ASN A 256 -2.11 -7.30 7.67
N ILE A 257 -1.30 -6.42 8.26
CA ILE A 257 -0.75 -5.24 7.60
C ILE A 257 0.71 -5.50 7.23
N TYR A 258 1.03 -5.27 5.97
CA TYR A 258 2.35 -5.44 5.38
C TYR A 258 3.02 -4.08 5.24
N LEU A 259 4.15 -3.88 5.90
CA LEU A 259 4.92 -2.64 5.91
C LEU A 259 6.24 -2.84 5.19
N THR A 260 6.61 -1.89 4.33
CA THR A 260 7.84 -1.94 3.53
C THR A 260 8.94 -1.04 4.07
N GLY A 261 10.15 -1.24 3.56
CA GLY A 261 11.38 -0.55 3.93
C GLY A 261 12.56 -1.51 3.82
N LYS A 262 13.04 -2.09 4.92
CA LYS A 262 14.00 -3.19 4.88
C LYS A 262 13.23 -4.51 4.76
N GLY A 263 13.01 -4.96 3.52
CA GLY A 263 12.12 -6.07 3.23
C GLY A 263 10.65 -5.71 3.54
N VAL A 264 9.83 -6.73 3.85
CA VAL A 264 8.42 -6.55 4.23
C VAL A 264 8.20 -7.11 5.63
N SER A 265 7.79 -6.26 6.57
CA SER A 265 7.39 -6.65 7.92
C SER A 265 5.88 -6.80 8.00
N VAL A 266 5.39 -7.95 8.49
CA VAL A 266 3.95 -8.21 8.58
C VAL A 266 3.50 -8.18 10.04
N PHE A 267 2.41 -7.47 10.28
CA PHE A 267 1.81 -7.30 11.60
C PHE A 267 0.37 -7.80 11.60
N ASP A 268 -0.04 -8.50 12.66
CA ASP A 268 -1.43 -8.89 12.84
C ASP A 268 -2.33 -7.65 13.15
N PRO A 269 -3.67 -7.80 13.15
CA PRO A 269 -4.58 -6.68 13.44
C PRO A 269 -4.38 -6.02 14.82
N ALA A 270 -3.70 -6.70 15.76
CA ALA A 270 -3.37 -6.17 17.07
C ALA A 270 -2.06 -5.36 17.08
N GLY A 271 -1.31 -5.34 15.95
CA GLY A 271 -0.03 -4.64 15.83
C GLY A 271 1.17 -5.46 16.31
N LYS A 272 1.01 -6.78 16.47
CA LYS A 272 2.11 -7.69 16.78
C LYS A 272 2.78 -8.14 15.47
N LYS A 273 4.09 -8.00 15.38
CA LYS A 273 4.86 -8.52 14.24
C LYS A 273 4.78 -10.05 14.20
N ILE A 274 4.37 -10.61 13.06
CA ILE A 274 4.16 -12.05 12.85
C ILE A 274 5.11 -12.62 11.80
N GLU A 275 5.65 -11.79 10.88
CA GLU A 275 6.52 -12.28 9.82
C GLU A 275 7.53 -11.19 9.39
N GLN A 276 8.66 -11.63 8.81
CA GLN A 276 9.63 -10.80 8.13
C GLN A 276 9.99 -11.46 6.79
N ILE A 277 9.65 -10.79 5.70
CA ILE A 277 9.97 -11.25 4.34
C ILE A 277 11.22 -10.50 3.87
N GLU A 278 12.32 -11.23 3.72
CA GLU A 278 13.54 -10.66 3.18
C GLU A 278 13.43 -10.51 1.66
N VAL A 279 13.81 -9.33 1.16
CA VAL A 279 13.87 -9.01 -0.28
C VAL A 279 15.34 -8.70 -0.62
N PRO A 280 15.90 -9.28 -1.70
CA PRO A 280 17.32 -9.13 -2.02
C PRO A 280 17.64 -7.77 -2.67
N GLU A 281 17.13 -6.69 -2.07
CA GLU A 281 17.30 -5.30 -2.50
C GLU A 281 17.61 -4.39 -1.31
N LYS A 282 18.22 -3.24 -1.60
CA LYS A 282 18.56 -2.27 -0.54
C LYS A 282 17.33 -1.65 0.11
N TRP A 283 16.28 -1.45 -0.68
CA TRP A 283 15.04 -0.82 -0.25
C TRP A 283 13.84 -1.49 -0.91
N THR A 284 12.86 -1.83 -0.11
CA THR A 284 11.54 -2.27 -0.56
C THR A 284 10.60 -1.07 -0.47
N ALA A 285 10.13 -0.61 -1.62
CA ALA A 285 9.34 0.61 -1.69
C ALA A 285 7.87 0.34 -1.38
N ASN A 286 7.23 -0.62 -2.08
CA ASN A 286 5.80 -0.80 -1.92
C ASN A 286 5.38 -2.26 -2.20
N VAL A 287 4.14 -2.63 -1.86
CA VAL A 287 3.58 -3.98 -2.02
C VAL A 287 2.10 -3.96 -2.38
N CYS A 288 1.65 -4.93 -3.15
CA CYS A 288 0.23 -5.24 -3.30
C CYS A 288 0.00 -6.73 -3.51
N PHE A 289 -1.19 -7.20 -3.22
CA PHE A 289 -1.62 -8.53 -3.65
C PHE A 289 -2.14 -8.49 -5.09
N GLY A 290 -1.88 -9.56 -5.85
CA GLY A 290 -2.32 -9.69 -7.23
C GLY A 290 -2.35 -11.13 -7.70
N GLY A 291 -2.41 -11.34 -9.03
CA GLY A 291 -2.69 -12.63 -9.64
C GLY A 291 -4.19 -12.95 -9.62
N LYS A 292 -4.60 -13.96 -10.39
CA LYS A 292 -6.03 -14.33 -10.55
C LYS A 292 -6.73 -14.68 -9.24
N ASP A 293 -5.99 -15.26 -8.30
CA ASP A 293 -6.48 -15.71 -6.99
C ASP A 293 -6.10 -14.78 -5.84
N ARG A 294 -5.45 -13.64 -6.15
CA ARG A 294 -4.99 -12.66 -5.15
C ARG A 294 -4.04 -13.23 -4.08
N GLN A 295 -3.38 -14.34 -4.37
CA GLN A 295 -2.43 -14.99 -3.45
C GLN A 295 -0.96 -14.75 -3.82
N MET A 296 -0.67 -13.88 -4.78
CA MET A 296 0.69 -13.45 -5.07
C MET A 296 0.92 -12.07 -4.46
N LEU A 297 1.87 -11.97 -3.53
CA LEU A 297 2.36 -10.69 -3.03
C LEU A 297 3.38 -10.15 -4.04
N PHE A 298 3.04 -9.06 -4.72
CA PHE A 298 3.95 -8.32 -5.58
C PHE A 298 4.67 -7.26 -4.77
N ILE A 299 5.97 -7.15 -4.98
CA ILE A 299 6.85 -6.28 -4.18
C ILE A 299 7.66 -5.44 -5.15
N THR A 300 7.50 -4.12 -5.11
CA THR A 300 8.39 -3.18 -5.79
C THR A 300 9.56 -2.86 -4.88
N ALA A 301 10.78 -3.09 -5.37
CA ALA A 301 11.97 -2.91 -4.57
C ALA A 301 13.13 -2.42 -5.43
N SER A 302 13.67 -1.24 -5.10
CA SER A 302 14.77 -0.61 -5.82
C SER A 302 14.57 -0.67 -7.34
N THR A 303 15.30 -1.54 -8.04
CA THR A 303 15.30 -1.65 -9.50
C THR A 303 14.54 -2.87 -10.03
N GLY A 304 13.70 -3.52 -9.17
CA GLY A 304 13.03 -4.77 -9.51
C GLY A 304 11.57 -4.86 -9.11
N LEU A 305 10.87 -5.79 -9.75
CA LEU A 305 9.58 -6.31 -9.33
C LEU A 305 9.79 -7.75 -8.86
N TYR A 306 9.27 -8.06 -7.69
CA TYR A 306 9.37 -9.38 -7.06
C TYR A 306 7.99 -9.96 -6.77
N GLY A 307 7.91 -11.26 -6.62
CA GLY A 307 6.71 -11.98 -6.25
C GLY A 307 6.97 -13.02 -5.19
N LEU A 308 6.01 -13.20 -4.28
CA LEU A 308 6.01 -14.25 -3.27
C LEU A 308 4.63 -14.89 -3.18
N ARG A 309 4.59 -16.22 -3.27
CA ARG A 309 3.34 -16.96 -3.13
C ARG A 309 2.92 -17.03 -1.67
N MET A 310 1.68 -16.61 -1.40
CA MET A 310 1.10 -16.56 -0.06
C MET A 310 0.02 -17.63 0.13
N VAL A 311 -0.26 -18.00 1.39
CA VAL A 311 -1.43 -18.80 1.79
C VAL A 311 -2.66 -17.91 1.86
N VAL A 312 -2.51 -16.72 2.43
CA VAL A 312 -3.55 -15.70 2.51
C VAL A 312 -3.75 -15.02 1.15
N HIS A 313 -4.84 -14.32 0.98
CA HIS A 313 -5.09 -13.54 -0.23
C HIS A 313 -5.30 -12.06 0.11
N GLY A 314 -5.03 -11.22 -0.86
CA GLY A 314 -5.33 -9.79 -0.75
C GLY A 314 -6.82 -9.54 -0.73
N VAL A 315 -7.19 -8.40 -0.13
CA VAL A 315 -8.58 -7.93 -0.13
C VAL A 315 -8.85 -7.14 -1.40
N ASP A 316 -10.03 -7.32 -1.96
CA ASP A 316 -10.50 -6.42 -3.00
C ASP A 316 -10.87 -5.08 -2.35
N SER A 317 -10.11 -4.04 -2.67
CA SER A 317 -10.45 -2.66 -2.29
C SER A 317 -11.61 -2.10 -3.12
N GLN A 318 -12.34 -2.97 -3.80
CA GLN A 318 -13.30 -2.61 -4.84
C GLN A 318 -14.71 -3.10 -4.56
#